data_bab79842ba110b6e89b4446461ba1229
#
_entry.id   bab79842ba110b6e89b4446461ba1229
#
_cell.length_a   1.000
_cell.length_b   1.000
_cell.length_c   1.000
_cell.angle_alpha   90.00
_cell.angle_beta   90.00
_cell.angle_gamma   90.00
#
_symmetry.space_group_name_H-M   'P 1'
#
loop_
_entity.id
_entity.type
_entity.pdbx_description
1 polymer ?
#
loop_
_entity_poly.entity_id
_entity_poly.type
_entity_poly.pdbx_seq_one_letter_code
_entity_poly.pdbx_strand_id
1 'polypeptide(L)'
;MFNRFAAYVLAFLLIVSAAPVSAQTITPALTETPTPTVTLTPTATPVPTTLALSATPVPNTTSALSATPVPSGSPSAGPIYVVQSGDTLWDIASRFDVSLSDLESINNLTTTDINIGDKLIIPGLAGLNGTLITQPVPFGETLPSLSRQYRMDQATLEKINHIVSPSELYVGYGLIILEQANQPPWTSRANLEEGETMLELAVKGDTDPWTVAQINGLAEPSNGLPGDTLYLPAGNSEAAPSGLPAALVSAQVDPLPLVQGSTAQIKVVTSQPVTLGGLLVDHPLHFYPTDANTQVTLQGVYGGLDPGLYPLRIDVTKADGAVQSFEQMVLVGSGNFPTDPALEVDPSTIDPAVTGPEDQWLLSLTSVITPEKYWNGIFQLPVATPFCIRAGFGDIRSYNGGVFKDFHTGVDYGVCSAAHPLDIYAAADGVVVFTGLKTVRGNATIIDDGQGVFTCYYHQSKFLVSVGEHVKAGQLIGQIGDTGRVTGPHLHFEVWVNGIQVNPLPWLAQVFPH
;
A
#
# COMPACT_ATOMS: atom_id res chain seq x y z
N MET A 1 56.91 13.41 -40.22
CA MET A 1 57.77 13.15 -39.05
C MET A 1 56.99 12.36 -38.06
N PHE A 2 57.27 11.13 -38.03
CA PHE A 2 57.43 10.09 -37.05
C PHE A 2 57.18 10.48 -35.58
N ASN A 3 56.30 9.82 -34.82
CA ASN A 3 56.69 8.76 -33.91
C ASN A 3 55.50 7.95 -33.37
N ARG A 4 55.67 6.66 -33.39
CA ARG A 4 54.87 5.58 -32.83
C ARG A 4 55.13 5.48 -31.31
N PHE A 5 54.11 5.16 -30.50
CA PHE A 5 54.29 4.42 -29.24
C PHE A 5 53.28 3.31 -29.14
N ALA A 6 53.81 2.10 -29.09
CA ALA A 6 53.10 0.86 -28.82
C ALA A 6 52.95 0.70 -27.30
N ALA A 7 51.76 0.35 -26.82
CA ALA A 7 51.56 -0.10 -25.46
C ALA A 7 51.27 -1.60 -25.43
N TYR A 8 52.10 -2.33 -24.69
CA TYR A 8 52.02 -3.76 -24.43
C TYR A 8 50.87 -4.08 -23.50
N VAL A 9 49.99 -5.02 -23.89
CA VAL A 9 49.03 -5.69 -23.01
C VAL A 9 49.70 -6.97 -22.51
N LEU A 10 49.94 -7.04 -21.21
CA LEU A 10 50.41 -8.26 -20.52
C LEU A 10 49.17 -9.02 -20.03
N ALA A 11 48.87 -10.15 -20.66
CA ALA A 11 47.87 -11.10 -20.18
C ALA A 11 48.53 -12.06 -19.18
N PHE A 12 48.06 -12.02 -17.92
CA PHE A 12 48.40 -13.04 -16.93
C PHE A 12 47.37 -14.17 -16.99
N LEU A 13 47.81 -15.32 -17.48
CA LEU A 13 47.07 -16.58 -17.39
C LEU A 13 47.36 -17.21 -16.03
N LEU A 14 46.38 -17.22 -15.12
CA LEU A 14 46.40 -18.03 -13.90
C LEU A 14 45.76 -19.38 -14.21
N ILE A 15 46.58 -20.42 -14.33
CA ILE A 15 46.14 -21.81 -14.39
C ILE A 15 45.87 -22.27 -12.94
N VAL A 16 44.61 -22.43 -12.58
CA VAL A 16 44.20 -23.09 -11.35
C VAL A 16 43.87 -24.54 -11.68
N SER A 17 44.71 -25.46 -11.20
CA SER A 17 44.46 -26.89 -11.30
C SER A 17 43.37 -27.29 -10.28
N ALA A 18 42.22 -27.76 -10.78
CA ALA A 18 41.17 -28.35 -9.96
C ALA A 18 41.46 -29.84 -9.72
N ALA A 19 41.63 -30.23 -8.47
CA ALA A 19 41.59 -31.62 -8.06
C ALA A 19 40.13 -32.08 -7.93
N PRO A 20 39.78 -33.34 -8.24
CA PRO A 20 38.42 -33.82 -8.14
C PRO A 20 38.04 -34.06 -6.67
N VAL A 21 37.03 -33.36 -6.19
CA VAL A 21 36.37 -33.62 -4.89
C VAL A 21 35.32 -34.72 -5.15
N SER A 22 35.52 -35.84 -4.46
CA SER A 22 34.57 -36.96 -4.44
C SER A 22 33.30 -36.56 -3.70
N ALA A 23 32.16 -36.57 -4.37
CA ALA A 23 30.87 -36.31 -3.78
C ALA A 23 30.43 -37.50 -2.89
N GLN A 24 30.45 -37.33 -1.60
CA GLN A 24 29.74 -38.22 -0.67
C GLN A 24 28.29 -37.77 -0.54
N THR A 25 27.41 -38.63 -0.99
CA THR A 25 25.93 -38.48 -0.83
C THR A 25 25.60 -38.71 0.66
N ILE A 26 25.29 -37.67 1.39
CA ILE A 26 24.73 -37.78 2.73
C ILE A 26 23.21 -37.70 2.58
N THR A 27 22.53 -38.82 2.77
CA THR A 27 21.08 -38.90 2.90
C THR A 27 20.70 -38.47 4.32
N PRO A 28 19.93 -37.40 4.55
CA PRO A 28 19.43 -37.10 5.89
C PRO A 28 18.31 -38.08 6.24
N ALA A 29 18.51 -38.85 7.31
CA ALA A 29 17.49 -39.60 7.95
C ALA A 29 16.46 -38.65 8.58
N LEU A 30 15.18 -38.80 8.20
CA LEU A 30 14.06 -38.13 8.84
C LEU A 30 13.91 -38.70 10.26
N THR A 31 14.31 -37.96 11.26
CA THR A 31 13.98 -38.24 12.65
C THR A 31 12.64 -37.57 12.94
N GLU A 32 11.60 -38.39 13.07
CA GLU A 32 10.30 -37.90 13.55
C GLU A 32 10.43 -37.50 15.03
N THR A 33 10.19 -36.24 15.31
CA THR A 33 10.07 -35.74 16.68
C THR A 33 8.61 -35.97 17.14
N PRO A 34 8.36 -36.66 18.25
CA PRO A 34 7.01 -36.85 18.74
C PRO A 34 6.45 -35.51 19.26
N THR A 35 5.26 -35.18 18.75
CA THR A 35 4.44 -34.06 19.21
C THR A 35 3.97 -34.33 20.65
N PRO A 36 4.20 -33.43 21.62
CA PRO A 36 3.65 -33.61 22.96
C PRO A 36 2.14 -33.33 22.93
N THR A 37 1.37 -34.40 23.18
CA THR A 37 -0.09 -34.29 23.43
C THR A 37 -0.29 -33.68 24.83
N VAL A 38 -0.67 -32.43 24.94
CA VAL A 38 -1.08 -31.81 26.20
C VAL A 38 -2.53 -32.20 26.49
N THR A 39 -2.71 -33.15 27.39
CA THR A 39 -4.03 -33.48 27.95
C THR A 39 -4.33 -32.47 29.07
N LEU A 40 -5.22 -31.54 28.83
CA LEU A 40 -5.73 -30.65 29.87
C LEU A 40 -6.77 -31.36 30.71
N THR A 41 -6.40 -31.75 31.93
CA THR A 41 -7.33 -32.21 32.97
C THR A 41 -7.90 -30.95 33.65
N PRO A 42 -9.24 -30.77 33.76
CA PRO A 42 -9.79 -29.64 34.50
C PRO A 42 -9.61 -29.88 36.00
N THR A 43 -8.76 -29.07 36.64
CA THR A 43 -8.67 -29.03 38.10
C THR A 43 -9.76 -28.11 38.62
N ALA A 44 -10.70 -28.65 39.36
CA ALA A 44 -11.75 -27.89 40.04
C ALA A 44 -11.13 -27.04 41.16
N THR A 45 -11.30 -25.73 41.07
CA THR A 45 -10.95 -24.76 42.11
C THR A 45 -12.03 -24.79 43.21
N PRO A 46 -11.67 -24.93 44.48
CA PRO A 46 -12.67 -24.90 45.56
C PRO A 46 -13.22 -23.48 45.76
N VAL A 47 -14.55 -23.41 45.86
CA VAL A 47 -15.30 -22.20 46.19
C VAL A 47 -14.96 -21.77 47.63
N PRO A 48 -14.58 -20.52 47.93
CA PRO A 48 -14.38 -20.09 49.31
C PRO A 48 -15.74 -19.94 50.04
N THR A 49 -15.82 -20.60 51.16
CA THR A 49 -16.95 -20.53 52.10
C THR A 49 -17.06 -19.15 52.70
N THR A 50 -18.18 -18.49 52.52
CA THR A 50 -18.51 -17.19 53.14
C THR A 50 -18.67 -17.36 54.65
N LEU A 51 -17.80 -16.71 55.40
CA LEU A 51 -17.97 -16.48 56.84
C LEU A 51 -18.98 -15.33 57.04
N ALA A 52 -20.09 -15.64 57.65
CA ALA A 52 -21.05 -14.68 58.09
C ALA A 52 -20.51 -13.84 59.27
N LEU A 53 -20.27 -12.56 59.04
CA LEU A 53 -20.01 -11.60 60.08
C LEU A 53 -21.32 -11.08 60.67
N SER A 54 -21.52 -11.29 61.97
CA SER A 54 -22.63 -10.84 62.78
C SER A 54 -22.64 -9.31 62.89
N ALA A 55 -23.72 -8.68 62.43
CA ALA A 55 -23.89 -7.24 62.51
C ALA A 55 -24.36 -6.84 63.93
N THR A 56 -23.59 -6.00 64.60
CA THR A 56 -24.04 -5.26 65.79
C THR A 56 -24.76 -3.99 65.35
N PRO A 57 -25.91 -3.64 65.96
CA PRO A 57 -26.64 -2.44 65.59
C PRO A 57 -26.00 -1.16 66.13
N VAL A 58 -25.72 -0.20 65.25
CA VAL A 58 -25.30 1.17 65.59
C VAL A 58 -26.55 2.06 65.64
N PRO A 59 -26.70 2.95 66.65
CA PRO A 59 -27.87 3.78 66.79
C PRO A 59 -27.93 4.87 65.73
N ASN A 60 -29.13 5.02 65.14
CA ASN A 60 -29.51 5.98 64.14
C ASN A 60 -29.61 7.40 64.78
N THR A 61 -28.67 8.29 64.45
CA THR A 61 -28.86 9.72 64.67
C THR A 61 -29.11 10.41 63.33
N THR A 62 -30.36 10.68 63.07
CA THR A 62 -30.83 11.45 61.91
C THR A 62 -30.46 12.92 62.11
N SER A 63 -29.40 13.39 61.45
CA SER A 63 -29.20 14.81 61.16
C SER A 63 -29.56 15.06 59.71
N ALA A 64 -30.72 15.66 59.49
CA ALA A 64 -31.13 16.14 58.16
C ALA A 64 -30.23 17.30 57.75
N LEU A 65 -29.23 17.03 56.94
CA LEU A 65 -28.56 18.05 56.14
C LEU A 65 -29.38 18.29 54.88
N SER A 66 -29.93 19.52 54.81
CA SER A 66 -30.64 20.03 53.63
C SER A 66 -29.69 19.95 52.44
N ALA A 67 -29.91 18.99 51.55
CA ALA A 67 -29.22 18.93 50.27
C ALA A 67 -29.71 20.08 49.39
N THR A 68 -28.87 21.07 49.16
CA THR A 68 -29.03 22.02 48.07
C THR A 68 -29.11 21.19 46.77
N PRO A 69 -30.09 21.40 45.89
CA PRO A 69 -30.13 20.70 44.62
C PRO A 69 -28.92 21.12 43.81
N VAL A 70 -28.00 20.15 43.57
CA VAL A 70 -27.00 20.27 42.53
C VAL A 70 -27.77 20.44 41.21
N PRO A 71 -27.53 21.49 40.42
CA PRO A 71 -28.20 21.62 39.14
C PRO A 71 -27.89 20.33 38.33
N SER A 72 -28.93 19.57 38.00
CA SER A 72 -28.88 18.52 37.02
C SER A 72 -28.44 19.18 35.72
N GLY A 73 -27.13 19.17 35.44
CA GLY A 73 -26.66 19.41 34.11
C GLY A 73 -27.34 18.38 33.23
N SER A 74 -28.03 18.82 32.21
CA SER A 74 -28.51 17.92 31.15
C SER A 74 -27.34 17.01 30.76
N PRO A 75 -27.54 15.69 30.59
CA PRO A 75 -26.46 14.81 30.12
C PRO A 75 -25.90 15.44 28.86
N SER A 76 -24.58 15.62 28.82
CA SER A 76 -23.90 16.11 27.64
C SER A 76 -24.32 15.22 26.47
N ALA A 77 -24.90 15.80 25.44
CA ALA A 77 -25.58 15.07 24.38
C ALA A 77 -24.59 14.28 23.47
N GLY A 78 -23.32 14.18 23.85
CA GLY A 78 -22.29 13.52 23.06
C GLY A 78 -21.72 14.41 21.94
N PRO A 79 -20.67 13.97 21.26
CA PRO A 79 -20.08 14.69 20.13
C PRO A 79 -20.96 14.57 18.89
N ILE A 80 -20.78 15.52 17.96
CA ILE A 80 -21.54 15.60 16.71
C ILE A 80 -20.70 14.96 15.59
N TYR A 81 -21.27 14.00 14.87
CA TYR A 81 -20.71 13.49 13.63
C TYR A 81 -21.33 14.20 12.43
N VAL A 82 -20.51 14.59 11.45
CA VAL A 82 -20.98 15.18 10.20
C VAL A 82 -20.98 14.11 9.12
N VAL A 83 -22.15 13.79 8.59
CA VAL A 83 -22.36 12.77 7.56
C VAL A 83 -21.51 13.05 6.32
N GLN A 84 -20.72 12.06 5.88
CA GLN A 84 -19.84 12.11 4.72
C GLN A 84 -20.48 11.46 3.49
N SER A 85 -19.87 11.67 2.34
CA SER A 85 -20.29 10.99 1.10
C SER A 85 -20.11 9.48 1.22
N GLY A 86 -21.16 8.71 0.95
CA GLY A 86 -21.17 7.26 1.05
C GLY A 86 -21.55 6.70 2.42
N ASP A 87 -21.74 7.54 3.44
CA ASP A 87 -22.22 7.07 4.75
C ASP A 87 -23.68 6.62 4.65
N THR A 88 -23.99 5.52 5.36
CA THR A 88 -25.36 5.13 5.71
C THR A 88 -25.52 5.19 7.23
N LEU A 89 -26.76 5.34 7.71
CA LEU A 89 -27.02 5.37 9.14
C LEU A 89 -26.56 4.06 9.84
N TRP A 90 -26.62 2.93 9.12
CA TRP A 90 -26.15 1.64 9.60
C TRP A 90 -24.62 1.61 9.72
N ASP A 91 -23.88 2.14 8.72
CA ASP A 91 -22.42 2.21 8.76
C ASP A 91 -21.93 3.10 9.89
N ILE A 92 -22.61 4.24 10.13
CA ILE A 92 -22.32 5.15 11.24
C ILE A 92 -22.57 4.44 12.59
N ALA A 93 -23.71 3.77 12.75
CA ALA A 93 -24.01 3.01 13.96
C ALA A 93 -22.96 1.92 14.23
N SER A 94 -22.58 1.17 13.20
CA SER A 94 -21.53 0.15 13.27
C SER A 94 -20.16 0.74 13.61
N ARG A 95 -19.80 1.86 12.97
CA ARG A 95 -18.51 2.55 13.18
C ARG A 95 -18.32 3.02 14.63
N PHE A 96 -19.37 3.45 15.28
CA PHE A 96 -19.31 3.94 16.66
C PHE A 96 -19.76 2.92 17.71
N ASP A 97 -19.99 1.65 17.29
CA ASP A 97 -20.48 0.57 18.16
C ASP A 97 -21.73 0.96 18.96
N VAL A 98 -22.68 1.58 18.28
CA VAL A 98 -23.98 1.98 18.84
C VAL A 98 -25.11 1.28 18.10
N SER A 99 -26.24 1.07 18.80
CA SER A 99 -27.39 0.50 18.11
C SER A 99 -28.00 1.52 17.14
N LEU A 100 -28.50 1.03 16.00
CA LEU A 100 -29.22 1.87 15.04
C LEU A 100 -30.40 2.60 15.72
N SER A 101 -31.14 1.89 16.58
CA SER A 101 -32.28 2.44 17.33
C SER A 101 -31.90 3.56 18.31
N ASP A 102 -30.72 3.45 18.96
CA ASP A 102 -30.23 4.50 19.84
C ASP A 102 -29.82 5.73 19.06
N LEU A 103 -29.13 5.51 17.91
CA LEU A 103 -28.71 6.58 17.02
C LEU A 103 -29.93 7.32 16.42
N GLU A 104 -30.97 6.60 15.99
CA GLU A 104 -32.22 7.18 15.51
C GLU A 104 -32.94 7.97 16.62
N SER A 105 -33.05 7.37 17.81
CA SER A 105 -33.77 7.96 18.95
C SER A 105 -33.17 9.28 19.42
N ILE A 106 -31.84 9.33 19.61
CA ILE A 106 -31.17 10.55 20.11
C ILE A 106 -31.21 11.69 19.09
N ASN A 107 -31.25 11.34 17.78
CA ASN A 107 -31.32 12.30 16.69
C ASN A 107 -32.75 12.60 16.20
N ASN A 108 -33.77 12.02 16.82
CA ASN A 108 -35.18 12.16 16.45
C ASN A 108 -35.43 11.78 14.97
N LEU A 109 -34.71 10.79 14.45
CA LEU A 109 -34.91 10.30 13.10
C LEU A 109 -36.14 9.38 13.05
N THR A 110 -36.92 9.51 11.98
CA THR A 110 -38.11 8.68 11.73
C THR A 110 -37.88 7.73 10.54
N THR A 111 -36.81 7.94 9.80
CA THR A 111 -36.33 7.11 8.68
C THR A 111 -34.81 6.94 8.77
N THR A 112 -34.26 5.99 8.01
CA THR A 112 -32.83 5.78 7.90
C THR A 112 -32.15 6.69 6.87
N ASP A 113 -32.92 7.57 6.21
CA ASP A 113 -32.41 8.49 5.19
C ASP A 113 -31.61 9.62 5.85
N ILE A 114 -30.37 9.78 5.40
CA ILE A 114 -29.46 10.85 5.84
C ILE A 114 -28.83 11.51 4.60
N ASN A 115 -28.47 12.77 4.73
CA ASN A 115 -27.80 13.53 3.67
C ASN A 115 -26.39 13.94 4.08
N ILE A 116 -25.52 14.11 3.09
CA ILE A 116 -24.17 14.63 3.31
C ILE A 116 -24.27 16.00 4.02
N GLY A 117 -23.54 16.15 5.12
CA GLY A 117 -23.53 17.34 5.96
C GLY A 117 -24.54 17.35 7.10
N ASP A 118 -25.45 16.36 7.18
CA ASP A 118 -26.31 16.20 8.35
C ASP A 118 -25.47 15.99 9.62
N LYS A 119 -25.97 16.54 10.73
CA LYS A 119 -25.27 16.50 12.02
C LYS A 119 -25.96 15.52 12.94
N LEU A 120 -25.26 14.44 13.29
CA LEU A 120 -25.77 13.39 14.15
C LEU A 120 -25.05 13.40 15.51
N ILE A 121 -25.81 13.40 16.59
CA ILE A 121 -25.28 13.17 17.94
C ILE A 121 -24.97 11.68 18.06
N ILE A 122 -23.75 11.34 18.47
CA ILE A 122 -23.34 9.95 18.68
C ILE A 122 -23.53 9.57 20.15
N PRO A 123 -24.43 8.62 20.46
CA PRO A 123 -24.62 8.13 21.80
C PRO A 123 -23.40 7.34 22.31
N GLY A 124 -23.29 7.13 23.63
CA GLY A 124 -22.20 6.31 24.20
C GLY A 124 -20.86 7.03 24.37
N LEU A 125 -20.68 8.20 23.77
CA LEU A 125 -19.47 9.03 23.89
C LEU A 125 -19.69 10.21 24.86
N ALA A 126 -20.39 9.95 25.97
CA ALA A 126 -20.70 10.97 26.99
C ALA A 126 -19.39 11.57 27.54
N GLY A 127 -19.39 12.91 27.70
CA GLY A 127 -18.21 13.66 28.18
C GLY A 127 -17.32 14.21 27.08
N LEU A 128 -17.42 13.71 25.84
CA LEU A 128 -16.76 14.30 24.69
C LEU A 128 -17.65 15.40 24.09
N ASN A 129 -17.04 16.57 23.85
CA ASN A 129 -17.72 17.73 23.25
C ASN A 129 -16.94 18.22 22.06
N GLY A 130 -17.56 18.32 20.90
CA GLY A 130 -16.95 18.76 19.66
C GLY A 130 -17.57 18.10 18.44
N THR A 131 -16.91 18.25 17.31
CA THR A 131 -17.33 17.66 16.04
C THR A 131 -16.41 16.51 15.69
N LEU A 132 -16.97 15.34 15.43
CA LEU A 132 -16.25 14.20 14.92
C LEU A 132 -16.09 14.36 13.41
N ILE A 133 -14.84 14.35 12.93
CA ILE A 133 -14.51 14.38 11.51
C ILE A 133 -13.62 13.20 11.19
N THR A 134 -13.63 12.76 9.93
CA THR A 134 -12.76 11.69 9.45
C THR A 134 -11.61 12.27 8.65
N GLN A 135 -10.38 11.86 8.97
CA GLN A 135 -9.17 12.27 8.26
C GLN A 135 -8.37 11.04 7.84
N PRO A 136 -7.90 10.96 6.59
CA PRO A 136 -7.00 9.88 6.18
C PRO A 136 -5.66 10.00 6.90
N VAL A 137 -5.15 8.88 7.39
CA VAL A 137 -3.82 8.81 8.02
C VAL A 137 -2.75 8.86 6.95
N PRO A 138 -1.87 9.87 6.94
CA PRO A 138 -0.73 9.92 6.01
C PRO A 138 0.32 8.86 6.35
N PHE A 139 1.12 8.47 5.35
CA PHE A 139 2.32 7.67 5.61
C PHE A 139 3.30 8.44 6.50
N GLY A 140 3.78 7.79 7.54
CA GLY A 140 4.71 8.38 8.51
C GLY A 140 4.06 8.92 9.78
N GLU A 141 2.74 8.95 9.88
CA GLU A 141 2.07 9.33 11.13
C GLU A 141 1.93 8.12 12.06
N THR A 142 2.11 8.39 13.35
CA THR A 142 1.96 7.41 14.42
C THR A 142 0.80 7.81 15.33
N LEU A 143 0.25 6.88 16.09
CA LEU A 143 -0.83 7.19 17.02
C LEU A 143 -0.45 8.28 18.05
N PRO A 144 0.78 8.25 18.65
CA PRO A 144 1.22 9.35 19.51
C PRO A 144 1.36 10.70 18.79
N SER A 145 1.78 10.72 17.50
CA SER A 145 1.89 11.97 16.74
C SER A 145 0.53 12.56 16.44
N LEU A 146 -0.44 11.73 16.01
CA LEU A 146 -1.81 12.14 15.73
C LEU A 146 -2.53 12.61 17.00
N SER A 147 -2.34 11.91 18.13
CA SER A 147 -2.84 12.32 19.44
C SER A 147 -2.37 13.75 19.78
N ARG A 148 -1.09 14.05 19.60
CA ARG A 148 -0.53 15.40 19.81
C ARG A 148 -1.07 16.42 18.80
N GLN A 149 -1.07 16.06 17.52
CA GLN A 149 -1.55 16.93 16.44
C GLN A 149 -2.97 17.41 16.69
N TYR A 150 -3.86 16.50 17.02
CA TYR A 150 -5.28 16.81 17.23
C TYR A 150 -5.62 17.17 18.67
N ARG A 151 -4.61 17.26 19.55
CA ARG A 151 -4.77 17.65 20.97
C ARG A 151 -5.76 16.77 21.70
N MET A 152 -5.75 15.49 21.38
CA MET A 152 -6.56 14.45 22.01
C MET A 152 -5.66 13.53 22.84
N ASP A 153 -6.17 13.03 23.96
CA ASP A 153 -5.45 11.96 24.64
C ASP A 153 -5.52 10.66 23.82
N GLN A 154 -4.44 9.90 23.85
CA GLN A 154 -4.29 8.71 23.02
C GLN A 154 -5.38 7.67 23.31
N ALA A 155 -5.76 7.48 24.57
CA ALA A 155 -6.77 6.51 24.95
C ALA A 155 -8.16 6.87 24.38
N THR A 156 -8.50 8.15 24.33
CA THR A 156 -9.72 8.63 23.66
C THR A 156 -9.64 8.39 22.16
N LEU A 157 -8.51 8.71 21.53
CA LEU A 157 -8.30 8.49 20.10
C LEU A 157 -8.42 7.01 19.73
N GLU A 158 -7.78 6.11 20.50
CA GLU A 158 -7.89 4.65 20.36
C GLU A 158 -9.34 4.18 20.53
N LYS A 159 -10.03 4.68 21.56
CA LYS A 159 -11.39 4.28 21.88
C LYS A 159 -12.38 4.60 20.77
N ILE A 160 -12.37 5.85 20.25
CA ILE A 160 -13.35 6.26 19.22
C ILE A 160 -13.05 5.64 17.84
N ASN A 161 -11.84 5.12 17.64
CA ASN A 161 -11.42 4.44 16.42
C ASN A 161 -11.33 2.93 16.57
N HIS A 162 -11.66 2.38 17.74
CA HIS A 162 -11.54 0.94 18.03
C HIS A 162 -10.15 0.36 17.77
N ILE A 163 -9.09 1.17 17.88
CA ILE A 163 -7.71 0.75 17.67
C ILE A 163 -7.23 0.00 18.90
N VAL A 164 -6.91 -1.28 18.72
CA VAL A 164 -6.34 -2.15 19.78
C VAL A 164 -4.86 -2.44 19.55
N SER A 165 -4.35 -2.18 18.34
CA SER A 165 -2.95 -2.34 17.97
C SER A 165 -2.47 -1.21 17.07
N PRO A 166 -1.24 -0.70 17.23
CA PRO A 166 -0.67 0.31 16.31
C PRO A 166 -0.66 -0.12 14.83
N SER A 167 -0.62 -1.42 14.53
CA SER A 167 -0.66 -1.96 13.17
C SER A 167 -2.01 -1.74 12.46
N GLU A 168 -3.07 -1.43 13.20
CA GLU A 168 -4.38 -1.10 12.64
C GLU A 168 -4.42 0.33 12.08
N LEU A 169 -3.44 1.16 12.45
CA LEU A 169 -3.28 2.51 11.92
C LEU A 169 -2.51 2.46 10.58
N TYR A 170 -3.17 2.01 9.53
CA TYR A 170 -2.57 1.91 8.21
C TYR A 170 -2.71 3.22 7.40
N VAL A 171 -1.91 3.35 6.36
CA VAL A 171 -1.94 4.52 5.45
C VAL A 171 -3.29 4.62 4.76
N GLY A 172 -3.91 5.79 4.83
CA GLY A 172 -5.26 6.01 4.30
C GLY A 172 -6.38 5.55 5.22
N TYR A 173 -6.07 5.00 6.42
CA TYR A 173 -7.09 4.71 7.42
C TYR A 173 -7.91 5.97 7.73
N GLY A 174 -9.22 5.88 7.65
CA GLY A 174 -10.13 6.98 7.96
C GLY A 174 -10.21 7.22 9.46
N LEU A 175 -9.23 7.91 10.04
CA LEU A 175 -9.16 8.19 11.47
C LEU A 175 -10.24 9.19 11.88
N ILE A 176 -11.06 8.82 12.86
CA ILE A 176 -12.03 9.70 13.48
C ILE A 176 -11.31 10.55 14.52
N ILE A 177 -11.43 11.85 14.42
CA ILE A 177 -10.86 12.82 15.37
C ILE A 177 -11.96 13.72 15.92
N LEU A 178 -11.78 14.20 17.15
CA LEU A 178 -12.68 15.14 17.80
C LEU A 178 -12.14 16.56 17.63
N GLU A 179 -12.72 17.31 16.72
CA GLU A 179 -12.39 18.72 16.52
C GLU A 179 -13.10 19.58 17.55
N GLN A 180 -12.35 20.36 18.32
CA GLN A 180 -12.86 21.29 19.29
C GLN A 180 -12.72 22.72 18.78
N ALA A 181 -13.80 23.49 18.78
CA ALA A 181 -13.86 24.84 18.22
C ALA A 181 -12.76 25.80 18.74
N ASN A 182 -12.30 25.58 19.98
CA ASN A 182 -11.30 26.44 20.63
C ASN A 182 -9.90 25.80 20.70
N GLN A 183 -9.70 24.65 20.06
CA GLN A 183 -8.44 23.90 20.09
C GLN A 183 -8.13 23.35 18.71
N PRO A 184 -7.75 24.22 17.75
CA PRO A 184 -7.37 23.75 16.43
C PRO A 184 -6.16 22.80 16.50
N PRO A 185 -6.01 21.90 15.55
CA PRO A 185 -4.83 21.02 15.45
C PRO A 185 -3.53 21.82 15.42
N TRP A 186 -2.46 21.24 15.97
CA TRP A 186 -1.12 21.77 15.76
C TRP A 186 -0.71 21.49 14.31
N THR A 187 -0.32 22.50 13.56
CA THR A 187 0.08 22.36 12.15
C THR A 187 1.58 22.59 11.93
N SER A 188 2.23 23.33 12.85
CA SER A 188 3.67 23.57 12.78
C SER A 188 4.43 22.50 13.55
N ARG A 189 5.47 21.96 12.95
CA ARG A 189 6.40 21.01 13.58
C ARG A 189 7.79 21.16 12.98
N ALA A 190 8.81 20.77 13.74
CA ALA A 190 10.20 20.76 13.31
C ALA A 190 10.94 19.56 13.87
N ASN A 191 11.96 19.10 13.15
CA ASN A 191 12.85 18.05 13.63
C ASN A 191 13.87 18.67 14.58
N LEU A 192 14.13 17.99 15.72
CA LEU A 192 15.27 18.31 16.58
C LEU A 192 16.51 17.69 15.93
N GLU A 193 17.38 18.50 15.36
CA GLU A 193 18.56 18.04 14.61
C GLU A 193 19.65 17.54 15.55
N GLU A 194 20.60 16.76 15.02
CA GLU A 194 21.76 16.31 15.77
C GLU A 194 22.63 17.53 16.17
N GLY A 195 22.88 17.70 17.47
CA GLY A 195 23.58 18.85 18.03
C GLY A 195 22.72 20.06 18.31
N GLU A 196 21.46 20.05 17.90
CA GLU A 196 20.49 21.10 18.22
C GLU A 196 19.90 20.89 19.62
N THR A 197 19.67 21.97 20.32
CA THR A 197 19.04 21.95 21.65
C THR A 197 17.55 22.28 21.55
N MET A 198 16.77 21.83 22.53
CA MET A 198 15.37 22.19 22.66
C MET A 198 15.16 23.72 22.73
N LEU A 199 16.16 24.48 23.23
CA LEU A 199 16.11 25.93 23.26
C LEU A 199 16.20 26.53 21.86
N GLU A 200 17.11 26.03 21.02
CA GLU A 200 17.26 26.49 19.65
C GLU A 200 16.01 26.17 18.82
N LEU A 201 15.45 24.97 19.01
CA LEU A 201 14.18 24.60 18.39
C LEU A 201 13.01 25.50 18.84
N ALA A 202 12.94 25.80 20.14
CA ALA A 202 11.92 26.68 20.69
C ALA A 202 12.00 28.11 20.14
N VAL A 203 13.23 28.63 19.95
CA VAL A 203 13.45 29.94 19.30
C VAL A 203 12.97 29.93 17.86
N LYS A 204 13.18 28.86 17.09
CA LYS A 204 12.63 28.72 15.73
C LYS A 204 11.09 28.76 15.72
N GLY A 205 10.45 28.26 16.74
CA GLY A 205 8.99 28.23 16.93
C GLY A 205 8.42 29.45 17.65
N ASP A 206 9.22 30.51 17.87
CA ASP A 206 8.84 31.71 18.63
C ASP A 206 8.17 31.38 19.99
N THR A 207 8.81 30.47 20.75
CA THR A 207 8.30 29.94 22.00
C THR A 207 9.43 29.61 22.97
N ASP A 208 9.10 28.99 24.10
CA ASP A 208 10.06 28.52 25.09
C ASP A 208 10.12 26.96 25.13
N PRO A 209 11.24 26.37 25.64
CA PRO A 209 11.43 24.92 25.65
C PRO A 209 10.40 24.15 26.45
N TRP A 210 9.85 24.73 27.53
CA TRP A 210 8.84 24.07 28.34
C TRP A 210 7.50 23.98 27.62
N THR A 211 7.13 25.04 26.89
CA THR A 211 5.95 25.02 26.01
C THR A 211 6.09 23.94 24.94
N VAL A 212 7.25 23.82 24.27
CA VAL A 212 7.51 22.73 23.31
C VAL A 212 7.38 21.37 23.97
N ALA A 213 8.01 21.17 25.15
CA ALA A 213 7.90 19.92 25.89
C ALA A 213 6.45 19.57 26.21
N GLN A 214 5.68 20.54 26.73
CA GLN A 214 4.28 20.34 27.11
C GLN A 214 3.41 19.96 25.89
N ILE A 215 3.55 20.65 24.75
CA ILE A 215 2.81 20.36 23.52
C ILE A 215 3.06 18.93 23.06
N ASN A 216 4.30 18.45 23.23
CA ASN A 216 4.74 17.15 22.78
C ASN A 216 4.62 16.04 23.84
N GLY A 217 4.04 16.33 24.99
CA GLY A 217 3.86 15.36 26.07
C GLY A 217 5.18 14.89 26.69
N LEU A 218 6.25 15.69 26.58
CA LEU A 218 7.53 15.41 27.22
C LEU A 218 7.48 15.92 28.67
N ALA A 219 8.06 15.14 29.59
CA ALA A 219 8.07 15.52 31.01
C ALA A 219 8.92 16.78 31.25
N GLU A 220 9.99 16.96 30.47
CA GLU A 220 10.89 18.11 30.53
C GLU A 220 11.59 18.33 29.17
N PRO A 221 12.12 19.53 28.90
CA PRO A 221 12.78 19.84 27.63
C PRO A 221 13.98 18.94 27.30
N SER A 222 14.69 18.43 28.30
CA SER A 222 15.83 17.53 28.14
C SER A 222 15.45 16.13 27.61
N ASN A 223 14.15 15.82 27.56
CA ASN A 223 13.66 14.52 27.06
C ASN A 223 13.47 14.51 25.53
N GLY A 224 13.60 15.65 24.84
CA GLY A 224 13.68 15.68 23.39
C GLY A 224 14.97 15.05 22.90
N LEU A 225 14.89 14.13 21.95
CA LEU A 225 16.02 13.43 21.37
C LEU A 225 16.30 13.91 19.95
N PRO A 226 17.57 13.97 19.53
CA PRO A 226 17.91 14.23 18.13
C PRO A 226 17.18 13.27 17.20
N GLY A 227 16.53 13.81 16.17
CA GLY A 227 15.66 13.07 15.26
C GLY A 227 14.18 13.12 15.61
N ASP A 228 13.80 13.57 16.82
CA ASP A 228 12.39 13.77 17.16
C ASP A 228 11.74 14.86 16.31
N THR A 229 10.57 14.58 15.78
CA THR A 229 9.70 15.60 15.17
C THR A 229 8.75 16.15 16.22
N LEU A 230 8.88 17.42 16.54
CA LEU A 230 8.15 18.07 17.62
C LEU A 230 7.20 19.13 17.08
N TYR A 231 5.98 19.18 17.63
CA TYR A 231 5.00 20.23 17.32
C TYR A 231 5.39 21.53 18.01
N LEU A 232 5.14 22.62 17.30
CA LEU A 232 5.40 24.00 17.75
C LEU A 232 4.09 24.79 17.79
N PRO A 233 3.95 25.77 18.70
CA PRO A 233 2.71 26.55 18.81
C PRO A 233 2.50 27.49 17.61
N ALA A 234 3.57 27.92 16.98
CA ALA A 234 3.57 28.80 15.80
C ALA A 234 4.80 28.50 14.93
N GLY A 235 4.80 29.00 13.69
CA GLY A 235 5.89 28.86 12.74
C GLY A 235 5.39 28.35 11.38
N ASN A 236 6.23 28.43 10.38
CA ASN A 236 5.97 27.94 9.02
C ASN A 236 6.81 26.67 8.72
N SER A 237 7.12 25.87 9.73
CA SER A 237 7.95 24.69 9.53
C SER A 237 7.12 23.54 8.99
N GLU A 238 7.36 23.14 7.76
CA GLU A 238 6.83 21.92 7.13
C GLU A 238 7.73 20.72 7.51
N ALA A 239 7.79 20.37 8.79
CA ALA A 239 8.50 19.17 9.16
C ALA A 239 7.71 17.93 8.76
N ALA A 240 8.45 16.87 8.42
CA ALA A 240 7.92 15.56 8.08
C ALA A 240 7.03 14.96 9.19
N PRO A 241 6.14 14.01 8.88
CA PRO A 241 5.48 13.16 9.87
C PRO A 241 6.48 12.56 10.86
N SER A 242 6.08 12.43 12.12
CA SER A 242 6.99 12.09 13.22
C SER A 242 7.64 10.71 13.13
N GLY A 243 7.07 9.80 12.31
CA GLY A 243 7.63 8.48 12.07
C GLY A 243 8.66 8.43 10.93
N LEU A 244 8.71 9.46 10.08
CA LEU A 244 9.60 9.43 8.92
C LEU A 244 11.05 9.74 9.32
N PRO A 245 12.04 9.13 8.61
CA PRO A 245 13.43 9.56 8.71
C PRO A 245 13.57 11.07 8.45
N ALA A 246 14.47 11.73 9.20
CA ALA A 246 14.61 13.20 9.19
C ALA A 246 14.90 13.80 7.80
N ALA A 247 15.48 13.01 6.89
CA ALA A 247 15.72 13.43 5.51
C ALA A 247 14.46 13.47 4.62
N LEU A 248 13.33 12.92 5.08
CA LEU A 248 12.07 12.91 4.33
C LEU A 248 11.16 14.05 4.79
N VAL A 249 10.63 14.80 3.83
CA VAL A 249 9.61 15.82 4.05
C VAL A 249 8.22 15.20 3.99
N SER A 250 7.97 14.33 3.01
CA SER A 250 6.71 13.63 2.87
C SER A 250 6.86 12.35 2.04
N ALA A 251 5.94 11.42 2.24
CA ALA A 251 5.75 10.28 1.36
C ALA A 251 4.25 10.11 1.10
N GLN A 252 3.89 10.03 -0.16
CA GLN A 252 2.51 9.89 -0.62
C GLN A 252 2.37 8.58 -1.38
N VAL A 253 1.28 7.87 -1.14
CA VAL A 253 0.93 6.60 -1.81
C VAL A 253 -0.38 6.81 -2.55
N ASP A 254 -0.42 6.42 -3.81
CA ASP A 254 -1.60 6.57 -4.66
C ASP A 254 -1.74 5.35 -5.59
N PRO A 255 -2.95 4.80 -5.77
CA PRO A 255 -4.20 5.11 -5.06
C PRO A 255 -4.22 4.55 -3.63
N LEU A 256 -5.11 5.07 -2.80
CA LEU A 256 -5.43 4.48 -1.48
C LEU A 256 -6.95 4.25 -1.36
N PRO A 257 -7.40 3.07 -0.91
CA PRO A 257 -6.57 1.88 -0.70
C PRO A 257 -5.95 1.37 -2.00
N LEU A 258 -4.86 0.62 -1.90
CA LEU A 258 -4.36 -0.17 -3.04
C LEU A 258 -5.41 -1.22 -3.42
N VAL A 259 -5.42 -1.64 -4.66
CA VAL A 259 -6.34 -2.67 -5.16
C VAL A 259 -5.57 -3.76 -5.88
N GLN A 260 -6.00 -5.01 -5.76
CA GLN A 260 -5.47 -6.13 -6.55
C GLN A 260 -5.35 -5.74 -8.03
N GLY A 261 -4.17 -5.94 -8.63
CA GLY A 261 -3.88 -5.61 -10.02
C GLY A 261 -3.64 -4.11 -10.31
N SER A 262 -3.65 -3.24 -9.31
CA SER A 262 -3.34 -1.82 -9.53
C SER A 262 -1.84 -1.56 -9.63
N THR A 263 -1.49 -0.38 -10.14
CA THR A 263 -0.15 0.19 -10.05
C THR A 263 -0.12 1.17 -8.88
N ALA A 264 0.66 0.88 -7.85
CA ALA A 264 0.94 1.80 -6.77
C ALA A 264 2.02 2.80 -7.21
N GLN A 265 1.77 4.08 -7.01
CA GLN A 265 2.75 5.15 -7.13
C GLN A 265 3.13 5.62 -5.72
N ILE A 266 4.43 5.70 -5.44
CA ILE A 266 4.93 6.23 -4.18
C ILE A 266 5.83 7.42 -4.51
N LYS A 267 5.42 8.61 -4.07
CA LYS A 267 6.13 9.87 -4.26
C LYS A 267 6.74 10.32 -2.94
N VAL A 268 8.04 10.52 -2.93
CA VAL A 268 8.80 10.93 -1.75
C VAL A 268 9.46 12.27 -2.01
N VAL A 269 9.25 13.22 -1.09
CA VAL A 269 9.94 14.51 -1.07
C VAL A 269 11.00 14.49 0.02
N THR A 270 12.21 14.94 -0.29
CA THR A 270 13.36 14.92 0.61
C THR A 270 13.85 16.33 0.90
N SER A 271 14.41 16.55 2.10
CA SER A 271 15.01 17.83 2.50
C SER A 271 16.48 17.96 2.04
N GLN A 272 17.11 16.84 1.68
CA GLN A 272 18.49 16.75 1.22
C GLN A 272 18.66 15.56 0.27
N PRO A 273 19.73 15.52 -0.52
CA PRO A 273 20.00 14.36 -1.39
C PRO A 273 20.23 13.09 -0.58
N VAL A 274 19.43 12.05 -0.88
CA VAL A 274 19.53 10.71 -0.28
C VAL A 274 19.24 9.65 -1.34
N THR A 275 19.70 8.42 -1.09
CA THR A 275 19.27 7.27 -1.87
C THR A 275 18.07 6.62 -1.19
N LEU A 276 17.01 6.42 -1.96
CA LEU A 276 15.78 5.77 -1.49
C LEU A 276 15.72 4.33 -1.97
N GLY A 277 15.14 3.48 -1.14
CA GLY A 277 14.76 2.10 -1.41
C GLY A 277 13.58 1.72 -0.52
N GLY A 278 13.30 0.45 -0.41
CA GLY A 278 12.23 -0.06 0.45
C GLY A 278 11.57 -1.30 -0.10
N LEU A 279 10.40 -1.62 0.43
CA LEU A 279 9.57 -2.75 0.01
C LEU A 279 8.09 -2.34 0.01
N LEU A 280 7.35 -2.82 -0.96
CA LEU A 280 5.89 -2.90 -0.89
C LEU A 280 5.50 -4.38 -0.92
N VAL A 281 4.80 -4.86 0.10
CA VAL A 281 4.57 -6.29 0.34
C VAL A 281 5.92 -6.98 0.55
N ASP A 282 6.47 -7.64 -0.47
CA ASP A 282 7.77 -8.31 -0.49
C ASP A 282 8.62 -7.91 -1.72
N HIS A 283 8.17 -6.90 -2.49
CA HIS A 283 8.84 -6.44 -3.71
C HIS A 283 9.69 -5.19 -3.46
N PRO A 284 10.95 -5.17 -3.91
CA PRO A 284 11.83 -4.01 -3.77
C PRO A 284 11.30 -2.80 -4.54
N LEU A 285 11.40 -1.62 -3.91
CA LEU A 285 11.04 -0.35 -4.53
C LEU A 285 12.26 0.28 -5.22
N HIS A 286 12.07 0.73 -6.44
CA HIS A 286 13.08 1.39 -7.26
C HIS A 286 12.67 2.85 -7.49
N PHE A 287 13.34 3.79 -6.79
CA PHE A 287 13.03 5.21 -6.86
C PHE A 287 13.81 5.92 -7.96
N TYR A 288 13.14 6.80 -8.68
CA TYR A 288 13.71 7.63 -9.74
C TYR A 288 13.45 9.10 -9.47
N PRO A 289 14.48 9.98 -9.63
CA PRO A 289 14.30 11.41 -9.42
C PRO A 289 13.39 12.00 -10.50
N THR A 290 12.43 12.82 -10.09
CA THR A 290 11.60 13.66 -10.96
C THR A 290 12.06 15.12 -10.92
N ASP A 291 12.65 15.54 -9.81
CA ASP A 291 13.31 16.83 -9.61
C ASP A 291 14.40 16.73 -8.53
N ALA A 292 14.98 17.85 -8.11
CA ALA A 292 16.10 17.88 -7.16
C ALA A 292 15.77 17.23 -5.79
N ASN A 293 14.52 17.29 -5.37
CA ASN A 293 14.08 16.87 -4.04
C ASN A 293 12.95 15.84 -4.07
N THR A 294 12.49 15.44 -5.23
CA THR A 294 11.37 14.50 -5.38
C THR A 294 11.82 13.26 -6.12
N GLN A 295 11.49 12.11 -5.56
CA GLN A 295 11.68 10.81 -6.19
C GLN A 295 10.35 10.05 -6.22
N VAL A 296 10.14 9.29 -7.29
CA VAL A 296 8.92 8.50 -7.47
C VAL A 296 9.30 7.06 -7.81
N THR A 297 8.53 6.12 -7.31
CA THR A 297 8.55 4.71 -7.73
C THR A 297 7.16 4.25 -8.12
N LEU A 298 7.11 3.34 -9.08
CA LEU A 298 5.91 2.60 -9.43
C LEU A 298 6.10 1.14 -9.00
N GLN A 299 5.07 0.54 -8.43
CA GLN A 299 5.08 -0.87 -8.04
C GLN A 299 3.75 -1.55 -8.38
N GLY A 300 3.80 -2.68 -9.05
CA GLY A 300 2.62 -3.50 -9.28
C GLY A 300 2.09 -4.11 -7.98
N VAL A 301 0.77 -4.16 -7.85
CA VAL A 301 0.07 -4.91 -6.78
C VAL A 301 -0.47 -6.20 -7.40
N TYR A 302 0.03 -7.34 -6.95
CA TYR A 302 -0.32 -8.64 -7.55
C TYR A 302 -1.83 -8.90 -7.53
N GLY A 303 -2.40 -9.27 -8.69
CA GLY A 303 -3.84 -9.51 -8.82
C GLY A 303 -4.38 -10.70 -8.01
N GLY A 304 -3.51 -11.67 -7.68
CA GLY A 304 -3.84 -12.81 -6.84
C GLY A 304 -3.47 -12.64 -5.35
N LEU A 305 -3.04 -11.46 -4.92
CA LEU A 305 -2.76 -11.17 -3.51
C LEU A 305 -4.06 -11.14 -2.72
N ASP A 306 -4.13 -11.81 -1.56
CA ASP A 306 -5.32 -11.76 -0.72
C ASP A 306 -5.60 -10.32 -0.25
N PRO A 307 -6.87 -9.85 -0.24
CA PRO A 307 -7.18 -8.55 0.35
C PRO A 307 -6.80 -8.50 1.84
N GLY A 308 -6.15 -7.41 2.27
CA GLY A 308 -5.67 -7.30 3.65
C GLY A 308 -4.64 -6.18 3.85
N LEU A 309 -4.01 -6.17 5.01
CA LEU A 309 -2.97 -5.21 5.38
C LEU A 309 -1.58 -5.77 5.03
N TYR A 310 -0.78 -4.97 4.34
CA TYR A 310 0.56 -5.32 3.90
C TYR A 310 1.58 -4.23 4.25
N PRO A 311 2.85 -4.60 4.51
CA PRO A 311 3.86 -3.63 4.84
C PRO A 311 4.27 -2.80 3.62
N LEU A 312 4.37 -1.49 3.83
CA LEU A 312 5.11 -0.55 3.00
C LEU A 312 6.27 -0.02 3.83
N ARG A 313 7.50 -0.28 3.41
CA ARG A 313 8.72 0.22 4.03
C ARG A 313 9.47 1.14 3.07
N ILE A 314 9.90 2.29 3.59
CA ILE A 314 10.81 3.19 2.88
C ILE A 314 12.13 3.21 3.64
N ASP A 315 13.21 2.95 2.91
CA ASP A 315 14.60 2.95 3.39
C ASP A 315 15.31 4.20 2.84
N VAL A 316 15.94 4.94 3.74
CA VAL A 316 16.73 6.15 3.40
C VAL A 316 18.18 5.89 3.70
N THR A 317 19.02 5.88 2.66
CA THR A 317 20.47 5.77 2.81
C THR A 317 21.08 7.17 2.72
N LYS A 318 21.71 7.61 3.81
CA LYS A 318 22.41 8.88 3.91
C LYS A 318 23.78 8.83 3.22
N ALA A 319 24.40 9.97 3.01
CA ALA A 319 25.72 10.09 2.38
C ALA A 319 26.85 9.33 3.12
N ASP A 320 26.73 9.14 4.43
CA ASP A 320 27.64 8.36 5.27
C ASP A 320 27.40 6.84 5.21
N GLY A 321 26.38 6.40 4.45
CA GLY A 321 25.98 5.00 4.33
C GLY A 321 25.03 4.51 5.44
N ALA A 322 24.65 5.35 6.40
CA ALA A 322 23.65 5.00 7.41
C ALA A 322 22.27 4.85 6.77
N VAL A 323 21.57 3.76 7.11
CA VAL A 323 20.21 3.48 6.64
C VAL A 323 19.22 3.74 7.77
N GLN A 324 18.22 4.53 7.48
CA GLN A 324 17.06 4.74 8.34
C GLN A 324 15.81 4.24 7.61
N SER A 325 14.95 3.51 8.31
CA SER A 325 13.76 2.91 7.71
C SER A 325 12.51 3.30 8.49
N PHE A 326 11.41 3.45 7.78
CA PHE A 326 10.08 3.53 8.36
C PHE A 326 9.15 2.58 7.63
N GLU A 327 8.36 1.83 8.41
CA GLU A 327 7.39 0.87 7.89
C GLU A 327 6.01 1.16 8.46
N GLN A 328 5.01 1.12 7.59
CA GLN A 328 3.61 1.25 7.95
C GLN A 328 2.77 0.36 7.05
N MET A 329 1.65 -0.18 7.57
CA MET A 329 0.76 -1.00 6.79
C MET A 329 -0.01 -0.17 5.77
N VAL A 330 -0.30 -0.78 4.61
CA VAL A 330 -1.23 -0.27 3.59
C VAL A 330 -2.33 -1.29 3.37
N LEU A 331 -3.54 -0.83 3.11
CA LEU A 331 -4.67 -1.71 2.79
C LEU A 331 -4.66 -2.05 1.29
N VAL A 332 -4.71 -3.35 0.99
CA VAL A 332 -5.00 -3.85 -0.36
C VAL A 332 -6.45 -4.36 -0.38
N GLY A 333 -7.27 -3.72 -1.16
CA GLY A 333 -8.67 -4.10 -1.37
C GLY A 333 -8.83 -5.12 -2.50
N SER A 334 -10.03 -5.73 -2.57
CA SER A 334 -10.39 -6.66 -3.63
C SER A 334 -10.53 -5.95 -4.99
N GLY A 335 -10.01 -6.57 -6.05
CA GLY A 335 -10.24 -6.17 -7.45
C GLY A 335 -11.65 -6.47 -7.94
N ASN A 336 -12.46 -7.23 -7.18
CA ASN A 336 -13.81 -7.67 -7.53
C ASN A 336 -13.88 -8.33 -8.92
N PHE A 337 -12.92 -9.21 -9.19
CA PHE A 337 -12.76 -9.85 -10.48
C PHE A 337 -13.93 -10.79 -10.80
N PRO A 338 -14.53 -10.70 -12.00
CA PRO A 338 -15.58 -11.60 -12.42
C PRO A 338 -15.02 -13.00 -12.73
N THR A 339 -15.89 -13.99 -12.84
CA THR A 339 -15.53 -15.34 -13.22
C THR A 339 -15.92 -15.58 -14.67
N ASP A 340 -14.94 -15.98 -15.49
CA ASP A 340 -15.15 -16.39 -16.87
C ASP A 340 -15.89 -17.75 -16.96
N PRO A 341 -16.60 -18.04 -18.06
CA PRO A 341 -17.00 -19.40 -18.38
C PRO A 341 -15.78 -20.33 -18.46
N ALA A 342 -15.99 -21.62 -18.18
CA ALA A 342 -14.93 -22.60 -18.33
C ALA A 342 -14.40 -22.63 -19.78
N LEU A 343 -13.07 -22.58 -19.92
CA LEU A 343 -12.38 -22.50 -21.20
C LEU A 343 -11.83 -23.87 -21.60
N GLU A 344 -12.03 -24.23 -22.87
CA GLU A 344 -11.40 -25.43 -23.46
C GLU A 344 -10.18 -25.01 -24.28
N VAL A 345 -9.01 -25.55 -23.94
CA VAL A 345 -7.71 -25.23 -24.55
C VAL A 345 -6.89 -26.48 -24.79
N ASP A 346 -5.84 -26.40 -25.59
CA ASP A 346 -4.90 -27.50 -25.80
C ASP A 346 -4.28 -27.91 -24.45
N PRO A 347 -4.42 -29.19 -24.02
CA PRO A 347 -3.89 -29.69 -22.75
C PRO A 347 -2.39 -29.44 -22.55
N SER A 348 -1.60 -29.41 -23.62
CA SER A 348 -0.16 -29.12 -23.52
C SER A 348 0.14 -27.70 -23.02
N THR A 349 -0.82 -26.77 -23.17
CA THR A 349 -0.67 -25.37 -22.77
C THR A 349 -1.04 -25.10 -21.31
N ILE A 350 -1.56 -26.11 -20.60
CA ILE A 350 -1.89 -26.05 -19.16
C ILE A 350 -1.06 -27.03 -18.32
N ASP A 351 -0.15 -27.78 -18.95
CA ASP A 351 0.76 -28.67 -18.24
C ASP A 351 1.73 -27.85 -17.36
N PRO A 352 1.78 -28.08 -16.04
CA PRO A 352 2.71 -27.39 -15.15
C PRO A 352 4.19 -27.54 -15.53
N ALA A 353 4.56 -28.63 -16.21
CA ALA A 353 5.91 -28.84 -16.71
C ALA A 353 6.28 -27.88 -17.87
N VAL A 354 5.29 -27.28 -18.51
CA VAL A 354 5.44 -26.30 -19.59
C VAL A 354 5.21 -24.88 -19.08
N THR A 355 4.10 -24.66 -18.34
CA THR A 355 3.72 -23.33 -17.87
C THR A 355 4.71 -22.78 -16.86
N GLY A 356 5.17 -23.57 -15.89
CA GLY A 356 6.07 -23.11 -14.84
C GLY A 356 7.41 -22.55 -15.37
N PRO A 357 8.16 -23.28 -16.21
CA PRO A 357 9.39 -22.76 -16.83
C PRO A 357 9.15 -21.53 -17.71
N GLU A 358 8.02 -21.45 -18.43
CA GLU A 358 7.70 -20.30 -19.27
C GLU A 358 7.38 -19.05 -18.41
N ASP A 359 6.67 -19.22 -17.30
CA ASP A 359 6.36 -18.14 -16.36
C ASP A 359 7.63 -17.63 -15.66
N GLN A 360 8.52 -18.54 -15.22
CA GLN A 360 9.80 -18.16 -14.61
C GLN A 360 10.69 -17.41 -15.61
N TRP A 361 10.74 -17.85 -16.87
CA TRP A 361 11.46 -17.15 -17.91
C TRP A 361 10.91 -15.73 -18.12
N LEU A 362 9.58 -15.57 -18.21
CA LEU A 362 8.94 -14.28 -18.38
C LEU A 362 9.23 -13.35 -17.19
N LEU A 363 9.09 -13.86 -15.97
CA LEU A 363 9.43 -13.12 -14.76
C LEU A 363 10.90 -12.68 -14.77
N SER A 364 11.83 -13.55 -15.18
CA SER A 364 13.25 -13.19 -15.27
C SER A 364 13.53 -12.06 -16.27
N LEU A 365 12.72 -11.96 -17.32
CA LEU A 365 12.82 -10.90 -18.33
C LEU A 365 12.20 -9.59 -17.82
N THR A 366 11.01 -9.65 -17.25
CA THR A 366 10.24 -8.48 -16.81
C THR A 366 10.64 -7.94 -15.43
N SER A 367 11.56 -8.62 -14.74
CA SER A 367 12.20 -8.14 -13.50
C SER A 367 13.49 -7.36 -13.75
N VAL A 368 13.89 -7.18 -15.00
CA VAL A 368 15.05 -6.33 -15.34
C VAL A 368 14.68 -4.87 -15.11
N ILE A 369 15.58 -4.12 -14.46
CA ILE A 369 15.37 -2.71 -14.17
C ILE A 369 16.28 -1.87 -15.08
N THR A 370 15.68 -1.27 -16.10
CA THR A 370 16.33 -0.27 -16.96
C THR A 370 16.15 1.10 -16.31
N PRO A 371 17.22 1.86 -16.04
CA PRO A 371 17.10 3.16 -15.35
C PRO A 371 16.43 4.24 -16.20
N GLU A 372 16.53 4.14 -17.52
CA GLU A 372 15.91 5.06 -18.47
C GLU A 372 14.39 4.89 -18.46
N LYS A 373 13.66 5.99 -18.55
CA LYS A 373 12.24 6.03 -18.84
C LYS A 373 12.05 6.33 -20.32
N TYR A 374 11.49 5.39 -21.09
CA TYR A 374 11.32 5.60 -22.54
C TYR A 374 9.95 6.22 -22.87
N TRP A 375 8.90 5.92 -22.09
CA TRP A 375 7.56 6.42 -22.38
C TRP A 375 7.36 7.88 -21.96
N ASN A 376 6.46 8.56 -22.66
CA ASN A 376 6.03 9.91 -22.32
C ASN A 376 4.51 10.03 -22.49
N GLY A 377 3.82 10.44 -21.43
CA GLY A 377 2.37 10.57 -21.43
C GLY A 377 1.61 9.25 -21.25
N ILE A 378 0.39 9.22 -21.76
CA ILE A 378 -0.55 8.09 -21.69
C ILE A 378 -0.15 7.04 -22.74
N PHE A 379 -0.21 5.75 -22.37
CA PHE A 379 -0.02 4.67 -23.32
C PHE A 379 -1.10 4.68 -24.41
N GLN A 380 -0.73 4.33 -25.63
CA GLN A 380 -1.66 4.25 -26.76
C GLN A 380 -2.32 2.87 -26.80
N LEU A 381 -3.53 2.81 -27.40
CA LEU A 381 -4.19 1.54 -27.65
C LEU A 381 -3.32 0.62 -28.51
N PRO A 382 -3.12 -0.66 -28.11
CA PRO A 382 -2.28 -1.59 -28.84
C PRO A 382 -2.95 -2.14 -30.10
N VAL A 383 -4.20 -1.77 -30.38
CA VAL A 383 -5.01 -2.21 -31.53
C VAL A 383 -5.68 -1.05 -32.24
N ALA A 384 -5.98 -1.22 -33.52
CA ALA A 384 -6.77 -0.23 -34.27
C ALA A 384 -8.24 -0.25 -33.88
N THR A 385 -8.92 0.87 -34.09
CA THR A 385 -10.38 0.98 -33.93
C THR A 385 -11.12 0.62 -35.24
N PRO A 386 -12.32 -0.01 -35.15
CA PRO A 386 -13.02 -0.44 -33.95
C PRO A 386 -12.40 -1.69 -33.33
N PHE A 387 -12.46 -1.83 -32.00
CA PHE A 387 -12.00 -3.01 -31.26
C PHE A 387 -13.09 -3.50 -30.31
N CYS A 388 -12.95 -4.72 -29.78
CA CYS A 388 -13.75 -5.22 -28.67
C CYS A 388 -12.85 -5.88 -27.63
N ILE A 389 -13.21 -5.74 -26.36
CA ILE A 389 -12.60 -6.47 -25.26
C ILE A 389 -13.38 -7.77 -25.06
N ARG A 390 -12.71 -8.90 -25.08
CA ARG A 390 -13.29 -10.24 -24.85
C ARG A 390 -13.15 -10.68 -23.40
N ALA A 391 -12.03 -10.31 -22.75
CA ALA A 391 -11.78 -10.59 -21.36
C ALA A 391 -10.96 -9.46 -20.74
N GLY A 392 -11.25 -9.14 -19.50
CA GLY A 392 -10.57 -8.11 -18.71
C GLY A 392 -9.42 -8.68 -17.91
N PHE A 393 -8.58 -7.79 -17.36
CA PHE A 393 -7.60 -8.16 -16.34
C PHE A 393 -8.32 -8.66 -15.10
N GLY A 394 -7.83 -9.76 -14.53
CA GLY A 394 -8.32 -10.32 -13.27
C GLY A 394 -9.44 -11.34 -13.42
N ASP A 395 -10.05 -11.51 -14.59
CA ASP A 395 -11.12 -12.48 -14.80
C ASP A 395 -10.68 -13.88 -14.35
N ILE A 396 -11.42 -14.47 -13.39
CA ILE A 396 -11.07 -15.77 -12.79
C ILE A 396 -11.38 -16.88 -13.78
N ARG A 397 -10.38 -17.69 -14.10
CA ARG A 397 -10.43 -18.69 -15.16
C ARG A 397 -10.32 -20.12 -14.66
N SER A 398 -11.00 -21.03 -15.38
CA SER A 398 -10.87 -22.46 -15.30
C SER A 398 -10.60 -23.01 -16.71
N TYR A 399 -9.68 -23.99 -16.80
CA TYR A 399 -9.32 -24.62 -18.07
C TYR A 399 -9.68 -26.11 -18.05
N ASN A 400 -10.30 -26.60 -19.14
CA ASN A 400 -10.60 -28.02 -19.38
C ASN A 400 -11.31 -28.70 -18.20
N GLY A 401 -12.30 -28.05 -17.59
CA GLY A 401 -13.06 -28.57 -16.45
C GLY A 401 -12.29 -28.59 -15.11
N GLY A 402 -11.12 -27.94 -15.03
CA GLY A 402 -10.35 -27.76 -13.79
C GLY A 402 -11.02 -26.80 -12.79
N VAL A 403 -10.36 -26.56 -11.66
CA VAL A 403 -10.84 -25.60 -10.65
C VAL A 403 -10.62 -24.16 -11.12
N PHE A 404 -11.48 -23.25 -10.70
CA PHE A 404 -11.29 -21.81 -10.90
C PHE A 404 -10.22 -21.29 -9.94
N LYS A 405 -9.03 -21.08 -10.41
CA LYS A 405 -7.87 -20.65 -9.60
C LYS A 405 -6.92 -19.70 -10.33
N ASP A 406 -6.94 -19.72 -11.67
CA ASP A 406 -6.09 -18.84 -12.47
C ASP A 406 -6.84 -17.54 -12.71
N PHE A 407 -6.14 -16.41 -12.80
CA PHE A 407 -6.72 -15.14 -13.19
C PHE A 407 -6.09 -14.64 -14.50
N HIS A 408 -6.84 -13.84 -15.23
CA HIS A 408 -6.41 -13.26 -16.49
C HIS A 408 -5.41 -12.12 -16.25
N THR A 409 -4.21 -12.25 -16.77
CA THR A 409 -3.08 -11.36 -16.46
C THR A 409 -2.99 -10.11 -17.34
N GLY A 410 -3.93 -9.93 -18.27
CA GLY A 410 -3.95 -8.82 -19.20
C GLY A 410 -5.36 -8.48 -19.70
N VAL A 411 -5.43 -7.89 -20.88
CA VAL A 411 -6.68 -7.59 -21.60
C VAL A 411 -6.67 -8.26 -22.96
N ASP A 412 -7.74 -8.99 -23.28
CA ASP A 412 -7.91 -9.66 -24.58
C ASP A 412 -8.69 -8.76 -25.56
N TYR A 413 -7.99 -8.25 -26.57
CA TYR A 413 -8.58 -7.51 -27.69
C TYR A 413 -8.96 -8.49 -28.81
N GLY A 414 -10.25 -8.70 -28.98
CA GLY A 414 -10.77 -9.71 -29.91
C GLY A 414 -11.00 -9.20 -31.31
N VAL A 415 -11.03 -10.14 -32.28
CA VAL A 415 -11.50 -9.91 -33.65
C VAL A 415 -13.02 -10.04 -33.68
N CYS A 416 -13.74 -8.93 -33.75
CA CYS A 416 -15.20 -8.87 -33.57
C CYS A 416 -16.02 -8.87 -34.85
N SER A 417 -15.36 -8.74 -36.02
CA SER A 417 -15.98 -8.83 -37.35
C SER A 417 -14.92 -9.20 -38.38
N ALA A 418 -15.36 -9.69 -39.56
CA ALA A 418 -14.46 -10.02 -40.65
C ALA A 418 -13.68 -8.81 -41.21
N ALA A 419 -14.15 -7.60 -40.95
CA ALA A 419 -13.46 -6.35 -41.34
C ALA A 419 -12.61 -5.76 -40.21
N HIS A 420 -12.40 -6.50 -39.10
CA HIS A 420 -11.62 -6.03 -37.97
C HIS A 420 -10.12 -5.91 -38.37
N PRO A 421 -9.46 -4.76 -38.10
CA PRO A 421 -8.02 -4.63 -38.32
C PRO A 421 -7.27 -5.60 -37.45
N LEU A 422 -6.26 -6.26 -38.00
CA LEU A 422 -5.41 -7.22 -37.26
C LEU A 422 -4.10 -6.61 -36.77
N ASP A 423 -3.85 -5.35 -37.05
CA ASP A 423 -2.60 -4.68 -36.74
C ASP A 423 -2.44 -4.44 -35.23
N ILE A 424 -1.24 -4.74 -34.73
CA ILE A 424 -0.83 -4.53 -33.33
C ILE A 424 0.20 -3.39 -33.31
N TYR A 425 -0.01 -2.45 -32.41
CA TYR A 425 0.84 -1.27 -32.25
C TYR A 425 1.53 -1.28 -30.88
N ALA A 426 2.75 -0.74 -30.81
CA ALA A 426 3.42 -0.48 -29.54
C ALA A 426 2.63 0.54 -28.71
N ALA A 427 2.31 0.20 -27.46
CA ALA A 427 1.54 1.08 -26.58
C ALA A 427 2.38 2.27 -26.08
N ALA A 428 3.69 2.12 -26.00
CA ALA A 428 4.65 3.14 -25.54
C ALA A 428 5.93 3.13 -26.37
N ASP A 429 6.77 4.14 -26.16
CA ASP A 429 8.16 4.11 -26.62
C ASP A 429 8.94 3.10 -25.78
N GLY A 430 9.80 2.29 -26.41
CA GLY A 430 10.58 1.29 -25.70
C GLY A 430 11.58 0.55 -26.57
N VAL A 431 12.18 -0.50 -26.02
CA VAL A 431 13.13 -1.38 -26.71
C VAL A 431 12.57 -2.79 -26.76
N VAL A 432 12.51 -3.40 -27.94
CA VAL A 432 12.07 -4.79 -28.09
C VAL A 432 13.11 -5.72 -27.44
N VAL A 433 12.72 -6.40 -26.38
CA VAL A 433 13.61 -7.33 -25.66
C VAL A 433 13.36 -8.79 -26.01
N PHE A 434 12.22 -9.08 -26.62
CA PHE A 434 11.90 -10.43 -27.09
C PHE A 434 10.93 -10.39 -28.27
N THR A 435 11.18 -11.26 -29.26
CA THR A 435 10.23 -11.72 -30.27
C THR A 435 10.45 -13.22 -30.50
N GLY A 436 9.41 -14.03 -30.39
CA GLY A 436 9.53 -15.47 -30.57
C GLY A 436 8.32 -16.27 -30.17
N LEU A 437 8.37 -17.58 -30.47
CA LEU A 437 7.28 -18.52 -30.14
C LEU A 437 7.47 -19.08 -28.74
N LYS A 438 6.39 -19.11 -27.97
CA LYS A 438 6.25 -19.77 -26.67
C LYS A 438 5.02 -20.69 -26.69
N THR A 439 4.99 -21.68 -25.80
CA THR A 439 3.91 -22.68 -25.80
C THR A 439 2.59 -22.06 -25.32
N VAL A 440 2.62 -21.29 -24.23
CA VAL A 440 1.43 -20.66 -23.65
C VAL A 440 1.11 -19.36 -24.38
N ARG A 441 2.09 -18.49 -24.51
CA ARG A 441 1.93 -17.12 -25.05
C ARG A 441 1.92 -17.06 -26.57
N GLY A 442 2.18 -18.18 -27.25
CA GLY A 442 2.28 -18.22 -28.70
C GLY A 442 3.41 -17.30 -29.21
N ASN A 443 3.23 -16.74 -30.39
CA ASN A 443 4.14 -15.70 -30.89
C ASN A 443 3.99 -14.46 -30.00
N ALA A 444 5.07 -14.07 -29.34
CA ALA A 444 5.12 -12.99 -28.37
C ALA A 444 6.13 -11.90 -28.76
N THR A 445 5.74 -10.65 -28.59
CA THR A 445 6.63 -9.49 -28.56
C THR A 445 6.61 -8.90 -27.16
N ILE A 446 7.79 -8.62 -26.58
CA ILE A 446 7.94 -7.97 -25.29
C ILE A 446 8.81 -6.75 -25.46
N ILE A 447 8.37 -5.61 -24.96
CA ILE A 447 9.03 -4.31 -25.03
C ILE A 447 9.36 -3.87 -23.62
N ASP A 448 10.62 -3.49 -23.39
CA ASP A 448 11.08 -2.77 -22.20
C ASP A 448 10.78 -1.28 -22.40
N ASP A 449 9.79 -0.77 -21.67
CA ASP A 449 9.41 0.64 -21.71
C ASP A 449 10.26 1.49 -20.74
N GLY A 450 11.15 0.84 -19.96
CA GLY A 450 12.07 1.45 -19.01
C GLY A 450 11.53 1.47 -17.56
N GLN A 451 12.40 1.76 -16.61
CA GLN A 451 12.11 1.86 -15.18
C GLN A 451 11.31 0.66 -14.61
N GLY A 452 11.57 -0.57 -15.12
CA GLY A 452 10.89 -1.79 -14.71
C GLY A 452 9.47 -1.94 -15.26
N VAL A 453 9.08 -1.12 -16.23
CA VAL A 453 7.80 -1.23 -16.95
C VAL A 453 8.01 -1.96 -18.27
N PHE A 454 7.15 -2.95 -18.53
CA PHE A 454 7.15 -3.71 -19.78
C PHE A 454 5.76 -3.83 -20.36
N THR A 455 5.66 -3.79 -21.70
CA THR A 455 4.45 -4.13 -22.44
C THR A 455 4.66 -5.43 -23.20
N CYS A 456 3.66 -6.32 -23.10
CA CYS A 456 3.71 -7.66 -23.70
C CYS A 456 2.53 -7.86 -24.62
N TYR A 457 2.81 -8.45 -25.80
CA TYR A 457 1.86 -8.65 -26.88
C TYR A 457 1.94 -10.11 -27.33
N TYR A 458 0.85 -10.88 -27.09
CA TYR A 458 0.85 -12.33 -27.29
C TYR A 458 -0.11 -12.78 -28.39
N HIS A 459 -0.02 -14.06 -28.75
CA HIS A 459 -0.86 -14.77 -29.72
C HIS A 459 -0.78 -14.23 -31.15
N GLN A 460 0.35 -13.58 -31.50
CA GLN A 460 0.52 -12.95 -32.80
C GLN A 460 0.57 -13.98 -33.94
N SER A 461 0.13 -13.60 -35.13
CA SER A 461 0.34 -14.34 -36.37
C SER A 461 1.67 -13.96 -37.04
N LYS A 462 2.16 -12.73 -36.80
CA LYS A 462 3.34 -12.19 -37.46
C LYS A 462 4.03 -11.14 -36.61
N PHE A 463 5.37 -11.18 -36.57
CA PHE A 463 6.23 -10.13 -36.06
C PHE A 463 6.60 -9.12 -37.16
N LEU A 464 6.66 -7.84 -36.83
CA LEU A 464 7.09 -6.76 -37.72
C LEU A 464 8.25 -5.95 -37.14
N VAL A 465 8.79 -6.39 -35.99
CA VAL A 465 9.92 -5.80 -35.27
C VAL A 465 10.91 -6.90 -34.87
N SER A 466 12.09 -6.50 -34.48
CA SER A 466 13.21 -7.40 -34.10
C SER A 466 13.75 -7.03 -32.73
N VAL A 467 14.34 -8.00 -32.00
CA VAL A 467 15.00 -7.76 -30.71
C VAL A 467 16.11 -6.72 -30.87
N GLY A 468 16.14 -5.76 -29.94
CA GLY A 468 17.05 -4.61 -29.94
C GLY A 468 16.51 -3.39 -30.70
N GLU A 469 15.37 -3.49 -31.38
CA GLU A 469 14.76 -2.36 -32.08
C GLU A 469 14.13 -1.39 -31.08
N HIS A 470 14.41 -0.09 -31.23
CA HIS A 470 13.71 0.97 -30.54
C HIS A 470 12.42 1.28 -31.28
N VAL A 471 11.29 1.11 -30.59
CA VAL A 471 9.95 1.39 -31.12
C VAL A 471 9.39 2.67 -30.55
N LYS A 472 8.42 3.25 -31.27
CA LYS A 472 7.67 4.42 -30.86
C LYS A 472 6.21 4.04 -30.54
N ALA A 473 5.60 4.74 -29.60
CA ALA A 473 4.17 4.61 -29.35
C ALA A 473 3.37 4.77 -30.67
N GLY A 474 2.47 3.82 -30.94
CA GLY A 474 1.72 3.75 -32.21
C GLY A 474 2.49 3.13 -33.38
N GLN A 475 3.73 2.69 -33.21
CA GLN A 475 4.44 1.95 -34.26
C GLN A 475 3.81 0.58 -34.47
N LEU A 476 3.61 0.17 -35.73
CA LEU A 476 3.13 -1.16 -36.09
C LEU A 476 4.20 -2.21 -35.75
N ILE A 477 3.89 -3.18 -34.87
CA ILE A 477 4.83 -4.18 -34.34
C ILE A 477 4.46 -5.62 -34.69
N GLY A 478 3.24 -5.90 -35.10
CA GLY A 478 2.79 -7.25 -35.39
C GLY A 478 1.35 -7.32 -35.87
N GLN A 479 0.83 -8.54 -35.94
CA GLN A 479 -0.56 -8.80 -36.31
C GLN A 479 -1.18 -9.82 -35.35
N ILE A 480 -2.46 -9.62 -35.03
CA ILE A 480 -3.29 -10.53 -34.23
C ILE A 480 -3.30 -11.93 -34.90
N GLY A 481 -3.20 -12.95 -34.09
CA GLY A 481 -3.27 -14.34 -34.49
C GLY A 481 -3.99 -15.21 -33.46
N ASP A 482 -3.68 -16.51 -33.53
CA ASP A 482 -4.31 -17.55 -32.72
C ASP A 482 -3.27 -18.59 -32.24
N THR A 483 -2.02 -18.18 -32.08
CA THR A 483 -0.92 -19.05 -31.62
C THR A 483 -0.88 -19.17 -30.09
N GLY A 484 -0.46 -20.33 -29.57
CA GLY A 484 -0.38 -20.59 -28.12
C GLY A 484 -1.71 -20.98 -27.48
N ARG A 485 -1.94 -20.62 -26.20
CA ARG A 485 -3.14 -20.98 -25.45
C ARG A 485 -4.29 -20.01 -25.74
N VAL A 486 -5.09 -20.33 -26.73
CA VAL A 486 -6.20 -19.48 -27.18
C VAL A 486 -7.48 -20.29 -27.43
N THR A 487 -8.63 -19.62 -27.39
CA THR A 487 -9.93 -20.14 -27.84
C THR A 487 -10.37 -19.53 -29.19
N GLY A 488 -9.55 -18.68 -29.76
CA GLY A 488 -9.76 -18.03 -31.07
C GLY A 488 -8.89 -16.79 -31.22
N PRO A 489 -8.85 -16.17 -32.42
CA PRO A 489 -7.96 -15.04 -32.70
C PRO A 489 -8.21 -13.83 -31.80
N HIS A 490 -7.14 -13.35 -31.12
CA HIS A 490 -7.14 -12.15 -30.29
C HIS A 490 -5.71 -11.67 -30.02
N LEU A 491 -5.55 -10.43 -29.55
CA LEU A 491 -4.35 -9.94 -28.90
C LEU A 491 -4.55 -10.03 -27.39
N HIS A 492 -3.71 -10.79 -26.70
CA HIS A 492 -3.55 -10.67 -25.25
C HIS A 492 -2.48 -9.62 -24.95
N PHE A 493 -2.85 -8.57 -24.24
CA PHE A 493 -2.00 -7.42 -23.91
C PHE A 493 -1.78 -7.32 -22.41
N GLU A 494 -0.52 -7.30 -21.97
CA GLU A 494 -0.15 -7.13 -20.56
C GLU A 494 0.71 -5.88 -20.36
N VAL A 495 0.60 -5.29 -19.16
CA VAL A 495 1.55 -4.33 -18.60
C VAL A 495 2.15 -4.94 -17.33
N TRP A 496 3.47 -4.89 -17.23
CA TRP A 496 4.23 -5.33 -16.07
C TRP A 496 4.88 -4.13 -15.40
N VAL A 497 4.91 -4.11 -14.05
CA VAL A 497 5.55 -3.08 -13.26
C VAL A 497 6.39 -3.75 -12.18
N ASN A 498 7.71 -3.66 -12.32
CA ASN A 498 8.69 -4.28 -11.41
C ASN A 498 8.41 -5.79 -11.17
N GLY A 499 8.24 -6.55 -12.26
CA GLY A 499 8.01 -7.99 -12.22
C GLY A 499 6.58 -8.42 -11.84
N ILE A 500 5.62 -7.51 -11.76
CA ILE A 500 4.22 -7.79 -11.42
C ILE A 500 3.30 -7.35 -12.56
N GLN A 501 2.40 -8.24 -12.98
CA GLN A 501 1.33 -7.91 -13.94
C GLN A 501 0.29 -7.01 -13.27
N VAL A 502 -0.04 -5.93 -13.98
CA VAL A 502 -1.05 -4.96 -13.54
C VAL A 502 -2.14 -4.79 -14.58
N ASN A 503 -3.29 -4.27 -14.16
CA ASN A 503 -4.36 -3.94 -15.10
C ASN A 503 -3.88 -2.91 -16.13
N PRO A 504 -3.87 -3.25 -17.43
CA PRO A 504 -3.41 -2.34 -18.49
C PRO A 504 -4.30 -1.11 -18.69
N LEU A 505 -5.61 -1.19 -18.39
CA LEU A 505 -6.57 -0.14 -18.73
C LEU A 505 -6.26 1.23 -18.10
N PRO A 506 -5.83 1.35 -16.84
CA PRO A 506 -5.39 2.63 -16.29
C PRO A 506 -4.22 3.26 -17.07
N TRP A 507 -3.27 2.46 -17.58
CA TRP A 507 -2.14 2.95 -18.38
C TRP A 507 -2.56 3.56 -19.72
N LEU A 508 -3.70 3.10 -20.26
CA LEU A 508 -4.32 3.64 -21.48
C LEU A 508 -5.24 4.86 -21.21
N ALA A 509 -5.44 5.24 -19.96
CA ALA A 509 -6.36 6.29 -19.54
C ALA A 509 -5.70 7.46 -18.83
N GLN A 510 -4.57 7.23 -18.17
CA GLN A 510 -3.86 8.25 -17.39
C GLN A 510 -2.33 8.14 -17.53
N VAL A 511 -1.64 9.20 -17.16
CA VAL A 511 -0.16 9.24 -17.15
C VAL A 511 0.36 8.53 -15.91
N PHE A 512 1.44 7.77 -16.03
CA PHE A 512 2.23 7.26 -14.91
C PHE A 512 3.70 7.69 -15.05
N PRO A 513 4.36 8.12 -13.97
CA PRO A 513 3.78 8.65 -12.73
C PRO A 513 3.02 9.97 -12.98
N HIS A 514 2.06 10.29 -12.12
CA HIS A 514 1.24 11.53 -12.18
C HIS A 514 1.44 12.42 -10.96
#